data_c59bb807db4f69a2fb879ad5d4d8376d
#
_entry.id   c59bb807db4f69a2fb879ad5d4d8376d
#
_cell.length_a   1.000
_cell.length_b   1.000
_cell.length_c   1.000
_cell.angle_alpha   90.00
_cell.angle_beta   90.00
_cell.angle_gamma   90.00
#
_symmetry.space_group_name_H-M   'P 1'
#
loop_
_entity.id
_entity.type
_entity.pdbx_description
1 polymer ?
#
loop_
_entity_poly.entity_id
_entity_poly.type
_entity_poly.pdbx_seq_one_letter_code
_entity_poly.pdbx_strand_id
1 'polypeptide(L)'
;MTYSVTYAAAAPDLPAPTSVTHRSPDTLLLPMPSKLMPHLNAEPVPPDNLNPPQLCDMSTFSEPASTDVPQHLQEFFDVTLEQYSLSLANQQRLAAVLRRNSDTFAKDSMDIGYCSVLEHDIDTGDASPIKHPPRRPPISARDAEDDILEEMQQVGVITPSISPRSSPVCMVKKKDHTYRFCIVYRRLNYVTKKDAYPVPDVNDALDSLRGAKYFATIDLLSGYWQLGLTPRARERSTFCTR
;
A
#
# COMPACT_ATOMS: atom_id res chain seq x y z
N MET A 1 8.25 1.54 25.14
CA MET A 1 7.83 0.18 24.73
C MET A 1 8.49 -0.18 23.39
N THR A 2 8.58 -1.44 23.05
CA THR A 2 9.21 -1.88 21.78
C THR A 2 8.19 -2.67 20.99
N TYR A 3 8.05 -2.33 19.70
CA TYR A 3 7.07 -2.94 18.79
C TYR A 3 7.77 -3.47 17.54
N SER A 4 7.31 -4.58 17.03
CA SER A 4 7.64 -5.06 15.68
C SER A 4 6.53 -4.67 14.72
N VAL A 5 6.89 -4.27 13.52
CA VAL A 5 5.93 -4.14 12.42
C VAL A 5 5.56 -5.54 11.97
N THR A 6 4.29 -5.86 12.14
CA THR A 6 3.69 -7.06 11.57
C THR A 6 2.62 -6.55 10.64
N TYR A 7 2.77 -6.69 9.36
CA TYR A 7 1.62 -6.43 8.49
C TYR A 7 0.49 -7.35 8.89
N ALA A 8 -0.75 -6.91 8.71
CA ALA A 8 -1.92 -7.65 9.14
C ALA A 8 -1.77 -9.13 8.72
N ALA A 9 -1.52 -9.98 9.69
CA ALA A 9 -1.67 -11.40 9.46
C ALA A 9 -3.15 -11.60 9.15
N ALA A 10 -3.46 -12.01 7.92
CA ALA A 10 -4.82 -12.27 7.51
C ALA A 10 -5.51 -13.13 8.55
N ALA A 11 -6.63 -12.65 9.06
CA ALA A 11 -7.68 -13.60 9.43
C ALA A 11 -7.98 -14.41 8.16
N PRO A 12 -8.11 -15.73 8.24
CA PRO A 12 -8.12 -16.61 7.07
C PRO A 12 -9.27 -16.42 6.07
N ASP A 13 -10.10 -15.40 6.22
CA ASP A 13 -11.36 -15.26 5.48
C ASP A 13 -11.65 -13.86 4.87
N LEU A 14 -10.66 -12.98 4.73
CA LEU A 14 -10.92 -11.66 4.13
C LEU A 14 -10.23 -11.50 2.77
N PRO A 15 -11.01 -11.24 1.68
CA PRO A 15 -10.44 -10.88 0.37
C PRO A 15 -9.72 -9.52 0.44
N ALA A 16 -8.64 -9.40 -0.32
CA ALA A 16 -7.81 -8.21 -0.37
C ALA A 16 -8.53 -7.04 -1.07
N PRO A 17 -8.69 -5.87 -0.45
CA PRO A 17 -9.20 -4.66 -1.08
C PRO A 17 -8.07 -3.77 -1.63
N THR A 18 -8.40 -2.99 -2.64
CA THR A 18 -7.58 -1.90 -3.18
C THR A 18 -8.32 -0.57 -3.07
N SER A 19 -7.62 0.52 -2.87
CA SER A 19 -8.25 1.81 -2.59
C SER A 19 -8.01 2.86 -3.67
N VAL A 20 -8.93 3.81 -3.76
CA VAL A 20 -8.78 5.05 -4.55
C VAL A 20 -8.79 6.23 -3.59
N THR A 21 -7.67 6.92 -3.42
CA THR A 21 -7.65 8.25 -2.79
C THR A 21 -6.41 9.03 -3.14
N HIS A 22 -6.59 10.32 -3.35
CA HIS A 22 -5.52 11.29 -3.55
C HIS A 22 -4.69 11.48 -2.28
N ARG A 23 -3.38 11.23 -2.34
CA ARG A 23 -2.35 12.12 -1.78
C ARG A 23 -0.92 11.62 -1.94
N SER A 24 -0.05 12.60 -2.06
CA SER A 24 1.40 12.62 -2.26
C SER A 24 2.25 11.56 -1.56
N PRO A 25 3.30 11.09 -2.24
CA PRO A 25 4.25 10.13 -1.69
C PRO A 25 5.24 10.85 -0.79
N ASP A 26 5.26 10.54 0.49
CA ASP A 26 6.42 10.83 1.32
C ASP A 26 6.62 9.76 2.39
N THR A 27 7.51 8.86 2.04
CA THR A 27 8.61 8.38 2.87
C THR A 27 8.27 7.56 4.10
N LEU A 28 7.73 6.38 3.89
CA LEU A 28 8.21 5.22 4.60
C LEU A 28 9.12 4.46 3.64
N LEU A 29 10.39 4.80 3.60
CA LEU A 29 11.41 4.06 2.85
C LEU A 29 11.67 2.73 3.57
N LEU A 30 10.76 1.78 3.39
CA LEU A 30 11.11 0.39 3.54
C LEU A 30 11.93 0.00 2.30
N PRO A 31 13.06 -0.68 2.44
CA PRO A 31 13.80 -1.16 1.29
C PRO A 31 12.93 -2.11 0.47
N MET A 32 12.95 -1.94 -0.84
CA MET A 32 12.30 -2.83 -1.79
C MET A 32 12.80 -4.28 -1.59
N PRO A 33 11.98 -5.30 -1.81
CA PRO A 33 12.32 -6.69 -1.51
C PRO A 33 13.48 -7.20 -2.37
N SER A 34 14.49 -7.78 -1.72
CA SER A 34 15.70 -8.30 -2.39
C SER A 34 15.52 -9.62 -3.11
N LYS A 35 14.36 -10.22 -3.11
CA LYS A 35 14.07 -11.46 -3.84
C LYS A 35 12.60 -11.58 -4.15
N LEU A 36 12.18 -10.90 -5.17
CA LEU A 36 10.93 -11.18 -5.87
C LEU A 36 11.19 -12.27 -6.90
N MET A 37 11.41 -13.50 -6.52
CA MET A 37 11.19 -14.71 -7.31
C MET A 37 12.16 -15.83 -6.97
N PRO A 38 11.75 -16.80 -6.18
CA PRO A 38 12.42 -18.09 -6.28
C PRO A 38 11.75 -19.08 -7.22
N HIS A 39 10.57 -18.93 -7.75
CA HIS A 39 9.94 -20.04 -8.52
C HIS A 39 8.89 -19.62 -9.56
N LEU A 40 9.16 -18.61 -10.35
CA LEU A 40 8.54 -18.54 -11.66
C LEU A 40 9.57 -19.04 -12.70
N ASN A 41 9.61 -20.38 -12.91
CA ASN A 41 10.07 -20.96 -14.16
C ASN A 41 9.07 -20.59 -15.29
N ALA A 42 8.81 -19.31 -15.47
CA ALA A 42 8.24 -18.79 -16.67
C ALA A 42 9.42 -18.49 -17.58
N GLU A 43 9.55 -19.25 -18.67
CA GLU A 43 10.43 -18.88 -19.77
C GLU A 43 10.15 -17.42 -20.13
N PRO A 44 11.18 -16.60 -20.43
CA PRO A 44 10.96 -15.23 -20.85
C PRO A 44 10.05 -15.25 -22.09
N VAL A 45 8.87 -14.66 -21.95
CA VAL A 45 7.94 -14.47 -23.08
C VAL A 45 8.68 -13.60 -24.08
N PRO A 46 8.87 -14.05 -25.33
CA PRO A 46 9.55 -13.26 -26.34
C PRO A 46 8.80 -11.93 -26.55
N PRO A 47 9.50 -10.81 -26.77
CA PRO A 47 8.93 -9.47 -26.81
C PRO A 47 7.89 -9.24 -27.91
N ASP A 48 7.77 -10.15 -28.88
CA ASP A 48 6.85 -10.01 -30.02
C ASP A 48 5.41 -10.47 -29.75
N ASN A 49 5.10 -10.95 -28.55
CA ASN A 49 3.75 -11.43 -28.19
C ASN A 49 3.04 -10.56 -27.13
N LEU A 50 3.45 -9.32 -26.96
CA LEU A 50 2.63 -8.33 -26.27
C LEU A 50 1.50 -7.87 -27.21
N ASN A 51 0.53 -8.75 -27.42
CA ASN A 51 -0.76 -8.27 -27.86
C ASN A 51 -1.19 -7.18 -26.88
N PRO A 52 -1.58 -5.98 -27.35
CA PRO A 52 -2.16 -4.97 -26.47
C PRO A 52 -3.27 -5.66 -25.69
N PRO A 53 -3.41 -5.37 -24.39
CA PRO A 53 -4.43 -6.01 -23.57
C PRO A 53 -5.74 -5.89 -24.35
N GLN A 54 -6.32 -7.03 -24.71
CA GLN A 54 -7.61 -7.05 -25.41
C GLN A 54 -8.55 -6.28 -24.53
N LEU A 55 -9.06 -5.15 -25.03
CA LEU A 55 -10.15 -4.43 -24.38
C LEU A 55 -11.19 -5.50 -24.05
N CYS A 56 -11.45 -5.69 -22.75
CA CYS A 56 -12.51 -6.61 -22.32
C CYS A 56 -13.75 -6.25 -23.11
N ASP A 57 -14.26 -7.22 -23.87
CA ASP A 57 -15.43 -7.03 -24.72
C ASP A 57 -16.60 -6.65 -23.82
N MET A 58 -16.95 -5.36 -23.81
CA MET A 58 -17.99 -4.79 -22.94
C MET A 58 -19.39 -5.22 -23.35
N SER A 59 -19.52 -6.09 -24.37
CA SER A 59 -20.82 -6.57 -24.91
C SER A 59 -21.52 -7.59 -24.01
N THR A 60 -20.84 -8.15 -23.00
CA THR A 60 -21.39 -9.21 -22.13
C THR A 60 -22.04 -8.69 -20.83
N PHE A 61 -22.17 -7.37 -20.63
CA PHE A 61 -22.81 -6.83 -19.44
C PHE A 61 -24.33 -6.80 -19.57
N SER A 62 -24.97 -7.90 -19.16
CA SER A 62 -26.43 -8.02 -19.00
C SER A 62 -26.93 -7.65 -17.58
N GLU A 63 -26.21 -6.80 -16.86
CA GLU A 63 -26.68 -6.32 -15.56
C GLU A 63 -27.80 -5.27 -15.71
N PRO A 64 -28.72 -5.20 -14.72
CA PRO A 64 -29.81 -4.22 -14.77
C PRO A 64 -29.27 -2.80 -14.87
N ALA A 65 -29.94 -1.98 -15.66
CA ALA A 65 -29.57 -0.59 -16.01
C ALA A 65 -29.75 0.37 -14.82
N SER A 66 -29.08 0.08 -13.69
CA SER A 66 -29.08 0.89 -12.47
C SER A 66 -27.81 1.75 -12.38
N THR A 67 -27.97 2.96 -11.87
CA THR A 67 -26.87 3.87 -11.49
C THR A 67 -26.54 3.79 -9.99
N ASP A 68 -27.13 2.83 -9.29
CA ASP A 68 -26.86 2.61 -7.87
C ASP A 68 -25.43 2.09 -7.65
N VAL A 69 -24.72 2.66 -6.67
CA VAL A 69 -23.35 2.29 -6.29
C VAL A 69 -23.23 2.10 -4.78
N PRO A 70 -22.29 1.30 -4.28
CA PRO A 70 -22.04 1.15 -2.85
C PRO A 70 -21.78 2.49 -2.17
N GLN A 71 -22.23 2.64 -0.93
CA GLN A 71 -22.19 3.90 -0.17
C GLN A 71 -20.77 4.52 -0.11
N HIS A 72 -19.74 3.71 0.11
CA HIS A 72 -18.33 4.17 0.19
C HIS A 72 -17.77 4.67 -1.16
N LEU A 73 -18.44 4.40 -2.28
CA LEU A 73 -18.05 4.85 -3.63
C LEU A 73 -18.97 5.96 -4.17
N GLN A 74 -20.02 6.33 -3.42
CA GLN A 74 -21.00 7.30 -3.87
C GLN A 74 -20.39 8.66 -4.15
N GLU A 75 -19.57 9.17 -3.24
CA GLU A 75 -18.86 10.46 -3.40
C GLU A 75 -17.98 10.47 -4.67
N PHE A 76 -17.22 9.39 -4.88
CA PHE A 76 -16.39 9.25 -6.09
C PHE A 76 -17.24 9.25 -7.36
N PHE A 77 -18.37 8.54 -7.34
CA PHE A 77 -19.27 8.46 -8.47
C PHE A 77 -19.89 9.82 -8.78
N ASP A 78 -20.40 10.53 -7.78
CA ASP A 78 -21.02 11.85 -7.92
C ASP A 78 -20.05 12.90 -8.44
N VAL A 79 -18.83 12.97 -7.86
CA VAL A 79 -17.76 13.86 -8.34
C VAL A 79 -17.40 13.57 -9.81
N THR A 80 -17.36 12.30 -10.20
CA THR A 80 -17.07 11.91 -11.59
C THR A 80 -18.19 12.34 -12.52
N LEU A 81 -19.45 12.26 -12.12
CA LEU A 81 -20.58 12.74 -12.92
C LEU A 81 -20.58 14.25 -13.10
N GLU A 82 -20.26 14.99 -12.04
CA GLU A 82 -20.16 16.46 -12.10
C GLU A 82 -19.02 16.91 -13.00
N GLN A 83 -17.88 16.22 -12.93
CA GLN A 83 -16.69 16.60 -13.69
C GLN A 83 -16.77 16.27 -15.18
N TYR A 84 -17.42 15.17 -15.54
CA TYR A 84 -17.37 14.60 -16.89
C TYR A 84 -18.76 14.37 -17.48
N SER A 85 -19.69 15.20 -17.49
CA SER A 85 -21.00 15.16 -18.21
C SER A 85 -21.31 13.84 -18.96
N LEU A 86 -21.24 12.70 -18.24
CA LEU A 86 -21.38 11.37 -18.85
C LEU A 86 -22.80 11.11 -19.33
N SER A 87 -22.95 10.47 -20.49
CA SER A 87 -24.24 9.96 -20.93
C SER A 87 -24.80 8.92 -19.96
N LEU A 88 -26.13 8.76 -19.88
CA LEU A 88 -26.78 7.79 -18.99
C LEU A 88 -26.23 6.37 -19.17
N ALA A 89 -25.97 5.96 -20.42
CA ALA A 89 -25.38 4.66 -20.71
C ALA A 89 -23.98 4.49 -20.10
N ASN A 90 -23.14 5.55 -20.11
CA ASN A 90 -21.82 5.53 -19.51
C ASN A 90 -21.88 5.58 -17.98
N GLN A 91 -22.84 6.33 -17.41
CA GLN A 91 -23.09 6.32 -15.96
C GLN A 91 -23.44 4.90 -15.46
N GLN A 92 -24.35 4.22 -16.16
CA GLN A 92 -24.74 2.84 -15.84
C GLN A 92 -23.57 1.85 -15.94
N ARG A 93 -22.72 1.99 -16.97
CA ARG A 93 -21.49 1.19 -17.12
C ARG A 93 -20.51 1.44 -15.99
N LEU A 94 -20.28 2.70 -15.63
CA LEU A 94 -19.41 3.06 -14.52
C LEU A 94 -19.94 2.48 -13.21
N ALA A 95 -21.24 2.64 -12.92
CA ALA A 95 -21.88 2.08 -11.73
C ALA A 95 -21.75 0.54 -11.68
N ALA A 96 -21.93 -0.14 -12.80
CA ALA A 96 -21.76 -1.60 -12.89
C ALA A 96 -20.31 -2.03 -12.57
N VAL A 97 -19.32 -1.31 -13.11
CA VAL A 97 -17.89 -1.58 -12.82
C VAL A 97 -17.59 -1.37 -11.33
N LEU A 98 -18.07 -0.27 -10.74
CA LEU A 98 -17.85 0.03 -9.32
C LEU A 98 -18.54 -1.00 -8.41
N ARG A 99 -19.77 -1.41 -8.71
CA ARG A 99 -20.45 -2.48 -7.95
C ARG A 99 -19.70 -3.79 -8.01
N ARG A 100 -19.31 -4.22 -9.22
CA ARG A 100 -18.61 -5.49 -9.43
C ARG A 100 -17.26 -5.55 -8.68
N ASN A 101 -16.58 -4.43 -8.58
CA ASN A 101 -15.26 -4.34 -7.96
C ASN A 101 -15.29 -3.57 -6.63
N SER A 102 -16.45 -3.52 -5.96
CA SER A 102 -16.60 -2.72 -4.73
C SER A 102 -15.63 -3.10 -3.62
N ASP A 103 -15.31 -4.39 -3.53
CA ASP A 103 -14.36 -4.91 -2.53
C ASP A 103 -12.90 -4.56 -2.82
N THR A 104 -12.62 -4.01 -4.02
CA THR A 104 -11.30 -3.52 -4.41
C THR A 104 -11.01 -2.14 -3.82
N PHE A 105 -12.04 -1.41 -3.42
CA PHE A 105 -11.93 -0.05 -2.90
C PHE A 105 -12.06 -0.03 -1.38
N ALA A 106 -11.13 0.65 -0.73
CA ALA A 106 -11.14 0.79 0.71
C ALA A 106 -12.39 1.55 1.20
N LYS A 107 -12.98 1.09 2.30
CA LYS A 107 -14.16 1.68 2.91
C LYS A 107 -13.80 2.82 3.86
N ASP A 108 -12.64 2.72 4.50
CA ASP A 108 -12.11 3.71 5.42
C ASP A 108 -10.57 3.73 5.39
N SER A 109 -9.95 4.60 6.18
CA SER A 109 -8.49 4.79 6.22
C SER A 109 -7.70 3.60 6.77
N MET A 110 -8.39 2.66 7.43
CA MET A 110 -7.81 1.47 8.05
C MET A 110 -8.22 0.17 7.37
N ASP A 111 -9.02 0.23 6.31
CA ASP A 111 -9.36 -0.91 5.47
C ASP A 111 -8.16 -1.28 4.57
N ILE A 112 -7.10 -1.76 5.22
CA ILE A 112 -5.82 -2.07 4.59
C ILE A 112 -5.90 -3.46 3.95
N GLY A 113 -5.65 -3.52 2.64
CA GLY A 113 -5.59 -4.79 1.93
C GLY A 113 -4.41 -5.67 2.37
N TYR A 114 -4.45 -6.93 2.01
CA TYR A 114 -3.38 -7.90 2.30
C TYR A 114 -2.92 -8.62 1.03
N CYS A 115 -1.62 -8.62 0.78
CA CYS A 115 -1.00 -9.40 -0.29
C CYS A 115 -0.60 -10.79 0.25
N SER A 116 -1.31 -11.83 -0.18
CA SER A 116 -1.03 -13.22 0.20
C SER A 116 0.02 -13.93 -0.70
N VAL A 117 0.47 -13.24 -1.76
CA VAL A 117 1.35 -13.86 -2.78
C VAL A 117 2.79 -13.94 -2.32
N LEU A 118 3.24 -12.95 -1.54
CA LEU A 118 4.64 -12.89 -1.06
C LEU A 118 4.74 -12.11 0.25
N GLU A 119 5.83 -12.35 0.97
CA GLU A 119 6.21 -11.60 2.16
C GLU A 119 7.51 -10.84 1.89
N HIS A 120 7.60 -9.62 2.44
CA HIS A 120 8.81 -8.83 2.35
C HIS A 120 9.87 -9.30 3.35
N ASP A 121 11.09 -9.52 2.89
CA ASP A 121 12.23 -9.84 3.73
C ASP A 121 13.23 -8.69 3.78
N ILE A 122 13.94 -8.56 4.89
CA ILE A 122 14.99 -7.56 5.12
C ILE A 122 16.30 -8.30 5.33
N ASP A 123 17.14 -8.38 4.31
CA ASP A 123 18.46 -9.02 4.43
C ASP A 123 19.53 -8.04 4.88
N THR A 124 20.01 -8.19 6.11
CA THR A 124 21.12 -7.41 6.67
C THR A 124 22.42 -8.19 6.74
N GLY A 125 22.49 -9.39 6.11
CA GLY A 125 23.66 -10.26 6.26
C GLY A 125 23.99 -10.52 7.73
N ASP A 126 25.28 -10.50 8.05
CA ASP A 126 25.82 -10.73 9.40
C ASP A 126 25.94 -9.45 10.24
N ALA A 127 25.25 -8.37 9.85
CA ALA A 127 25.29 -7.12 10.59
C ALA A 127 24.76 -7.28 12.02
N SER A 128 25.53 -6.81 12.99
CA SER A 128 25.14 -6.80 14.41
C SER A 128 23.81 -6.08 14.63
N PRO A 129 23.03 -6.46 15.65
CA PRO A 129 21.80 -5.81 16.01
C PRO A 129 21.98 -4.29 16.22
N ILE A 130 21.20 -3.49 15.52
CA ILE A 130 21.20 -2.05 15.67
C ILE A 130 20.18 -1.66 16.71
N LYS A 131 20.64 -1.03 17.81
CA LYS A 131 19.77 -0.53 18.87
C LYS A 131 19.89 0.97 19.00
N HIS A 132 18.77 1.67 18.87
CA HIS A 132 18.66 3.09 19.16
C HIS A 132 17.82 3.32 20.41
N PRO A 133 18.17 4.32 21.21
CA PRO A 133 17.29 4.77 22.27
C PRO A 133 16.02 5.42 21.67
N PRO A 134 14.89 5.34 22.38
CA PRO A 134 13.68 6.04 21.98
C PRO A 134 13.91 7.55 21.93
N ARG A 135 13.27 8.22 21.00
CA ARG A 135 13.25 9.68 20.94
C ARG A 135 12.05 10.19 21.74
N ARG A 136 12.27 11.31 22.44
CA ARG A 136 11.18 11.97 23.17
C ARG A 136 10.39 12.84 22.17
N PRO A 137 9.11 12.55 21.91
CA PRO A 137 8.28 13.41 21.09
C PRO A 137 8.00 14.74 21.78
N PRO A 138 7.68 15.81 21.04
CA PRO A 138 7.15 17.04 21.62
C PRO A 138 5.91 16.73 22.49
N ILE A 139 5.70 17.52 23.54
CA ILE A 139 4.56 17.30 24.46
C ILE A 139 3.23 17.30 23.70
N SER A 140 3.09 18.23 22.74
CA SER A 140 1.89 18.36 21.90
C SER A 140 1.64 17.19 20.92
N ALA A 141 2.60 16.28 20.76
CA ALA A 141 2.49 15.13 19.86
C ALA A 141 2.35 13.79 20.60
N ARG A 142 2.32 13.81 21.93
CA ARG A 142 2.31 12.57 22.73
C ARG A 142 0.99 11.82 22.61
N ASP A 143 -0.10 12.53 22.76
CA ASP A 143 -1.44 11.95 22.67
C ASP A 143 -1.65 11.37 21.27
N ALA A 144 -1.28 12.12 20.23
CA ALA A 144 -1.32 11.63 18.84
C ALA A 144 -0.38 10.44 18.58
N GLU A 145 0.76 10.32 19.27
CA GLU A 145 1.62 9.13 19.18
C GLU A 145 0.92 7.92 19.79
N ASP A 146 0.30 8.09 20.96
CA ASP A 146 -0.38 7.02 21.68
C ASP A 146 -1.62 6.54 20.88
N ASP A 147 -2.44 7.46 20.36
CA ASP A 147 -3.60 7.16 19.53
C ASP A 147 -3.22 6.37 18.27
N ILE A 148 -2.18 6.81 17.54
CA ILE A 148 -1.71 6.11 16.33
C ILE A 148 -1.18 4.72 16.66
N LEU A 149 -0.44 4.56 17.77
CA LEU A 149 0.07 3.26 18.20
C LEU A 149 -1.06 2.30 18.55
N GLU A 150 -2.09 2.77 19.25
CA GLU A 150 -3.26 1.97 19.59
C GLU A 150 -4.01 1.54 18.32
N GLU A 151 -4.27 2.46 17.39
CA GLU A 151 -4.91 2.17 16.11
C GLU A 151 -4.12 1.13 15.29
N MET A 152 -2.80 1.31 15.14
CA MET A 152 -1.94 0.37 14.41
C MET A 152 -1.90 -1.02 15.08
N GLN A 153 -2.01 -1.09 16.40
CA GLN A 153 -2.04 -2.33 17.16
C GLN A 153 -3.40 -3.04 17.04
N GLN A 154 -4.50 -2.30 17.06
CA GLN A 154 -5.86 -2.84 16.86
C GLN A 154 -6.03 -3.46 15.48
N VAL A 155 -5.49 -2.83 14.45
CA VAL A 155 -5.52 -3.34 13.06
C VAL A 155 -4.48 -4.45 12.84
N GLY A 156 -3.57 -4.68 13.80
CA GLY A 156 -2.55 -5.73 13.72
C GLY A 156 -1.33 -5.37 12.86
N VAL A 157 -1.18 -4.10 12.47
CA VAL A 157 0.01 -3.61 11.73
C VAL A 157 1.27 -3.70 12.58
N ILE A 158 1.14 -3.56 13.90
CA ILE A 158 2.24 -3.69 14.86
C ILE A 158 1.90 -4.64 15.98
N THR A 159 2.92 -5.27 16.58
CA THR A 159 2.80 -6.10 17.78
C THR A 159 3.93 -5.81 18.77
N PRO A 160 3.72 -5.99 20.08
CA PRO A 160 4.80 -5.90 21.06
C PRO A 160 5.96 -6.83 20.71
N SER A 161 7.19 -6.39 20.95
CA SER A 161 8.39 -7.14 20.55
C SER A 161 9.47 -7.12 21.63
N ILE A 162 10.22 -8.22 21.71
CA ILE A 162 11.41 -8.40 22.56
C ILE A 162 12.71 -8.41 21.75
N SER A 163 12.67 -7.98 20.47
CA SER A 163 13.84 -7.97 19.59
C SER A 163 15.01 -7.19 20.22
N PRO A 164 16.26 -7.62 20.02
CA PRO A 164 17.46 -6.88 20.41
C PRO A 164 17.70 -5.64 19.53
N ARG A 165 16.91 -5.46 18.47
CA ARG A 165 16.98 -4.35 17.53
C ARG A 165 15.94 -3.29 17.85
N SER A 166 16.25 -2.03 17.61
CA SER A 166 15.25 -0.98 17.69
C SER A 166 15.61 0.24 16.85
N SER A 167 14.62 0.76 16.14
CA SER A 167 14.69 2.02 15.39
C SER A 167 13.88 3.09 16.13
N PRO A 168 14.31 4.35 16.14
CA PRO A 168 13.58 5.41 16.83
C PRO A 168 12.41 5.92 16.00
N VAL A 169 11.39 6.41 16.68
CA VAL A 169 10.22 7.09 16.08
C VAL A 169 10.42 8.61 16.10
N CYS A 170 9.84 9.28 15.12
CA CYS A 170 9.78 10.73 15.02
C CYS A 170 8.37 11.16 14.59
N MET A 171 7.75 12.03 15.37
CA MET A 171 6.46 12.64 15.03
C MET A 171 6.69 13.89 14.19
N VAL A 172 6.15 13.92 12.97
CA VAL A 172 6.28 15.04 12.02
C VAL A 172 4.95 15.73 11.84
N LYS A 173 4.89 17.03 12.15
CA LYS A 173 3.68 17.83 11.97
C LYS A 173 3.43 18.07 10.49
N LYS A 174 2.22 17.75 10.01
CA LYS A 174 1.77 18.02 8.64
C LYS A 174 1.26 19.46 8.50
N LYS A 175 0.98 19.87 7.25
CA LYS A 175 0.41 21.20 6.95
C LYS A 175 -1.02 21.38 7.49
N ASP A 176 -1.77 20.29 7.60
CA ASP A 176 -3.13 20.23 8.16
C ASP A 176 -3.15 20.18 9.71
N HIS A 177 -2.01 20.43 10.37
CA HIS A 177 -1.78 20.36 11.79
C HIS A 177 -1.87 18.96 12.42
N THR A 178 -2.16 17.91 11.68
CA THR A 178 -2.08 16.53 12.15
C THR A 178 -0.63 16.06 12.24
N TYR A 179 -0.39 14.90 12.89
CA TYR A 179 0.93 14.33 13.01
C TYR A 179 1.09 13.10 12.10
N ARG A 180 2.30 12.94 11.55
CA ARG A 180 2.72 11.75 10.85
C ARG A 180 3.66 10.96 11.74
N PHE A 181 3.36 9.70 11.97
CA PHE A 181 4.21 8.74 12.67
C PHE A 181 5.29 8.23 11.70
N CYS A 182 6.55 8.49 12.02
CA CYS A 182 7.67 8.13 11.16
C CYS A 182 8.69 7.28 11.91
N ILE A 183 8.92 6.06 11.46
CA ILE A 183 9.98 5.20 11.99
C ILE A 183 11.27 5.50 11.22
N VAL A 184 12.37 5.76 11.93
CA VAL A 184 13.63 6.17 11.32
C VAL A 184 14.51 4.96 11.04
N TYR A 185 14.30 4.30 9.92
CA TYR A 185 15.06 3.12 9.48
C TYR A 185 16.42 3.42 8.82
N ARG A 186 16.92 4.63 8.91
CA ARG A 186 18.15 5.08 8.20
C ARG A 186 19.35 4.15 8.40
N ARG A 187 19.59 3.69 9.65
CA ARG A 187 20.69 2.75 9.94
C ARG A 187 20.39 1.33 9.49
N LEU A 188 19.15 0.89 9.61
CA LEU A 188 18.72 -0.40 9.07
C LEU A 188 18.94 -0.43 7.56
N ASN A 189 18.48 0.60 6.85
CA ASN A 189 18.63 0.72 5.39
C ASN A 189 20.10 0.75 4.94
N TYR A 190 21.00 1.28 5.78
CA TYR A 190 22.42 1.31 5.47
C TYR A 190 23.06 -0.09 5.45
N VAL A 191 22.63 -0.99 6.31
CA VAL A 191 23.15 -2.37 6.40
C VAL A 191 22.32 -3.38 5.60
N THR A 192 21.15 -2.99 5.10
CA THR A 192 20.30 -3.84 4.28
C THR A 192 20.89 -3.99 2.88
N LYS A 193 21.02 -5.23 2.40
CA LYS A 193 21.39 -5.51 1.02
C LYS A 193 20.30 -4.99 0.10
N LYS A 194 20.70 -4.09 -0.80
CA LYS A 194 19.76 -3.47 -1.76
C LYS A 194 19.49 -4.43 -2.90
N ASP A 195 18.23 -4.46 -3.32
CA ASP A 195 17.83 -5.10 -4.55
C ASP A 195 18.27 -4.28 -5.78
N ALA A 196 18.59 -4.98 -6.84
CA ALA A 196 18.94 -4.41 -8.15
C ALA A 196 17.83 -4.63 -9.18
N TYR A 197 16.57 -4.78 -8.74
CA TYR A 197 15.45 -4.96 -9.67
C TYR A 197 15.32 -3.74 -10.59
N PRO A 198 15.33 -3.90 -11.91
CA PRO A 198 15.25 -2.78 -12.83
C PRO A 198 13.87 -2.11 -12.75
N VAL A 199 13.87 -0.82 -12.53
CA VAL A 199 12.65 -0.01 -12.65
C VAL A 199 12.38 0.23 -14.14
N PRO A 200 11.14 0.11 -14.63
CA PRO A 200 10.81 0.42 -16.01
C PRO A 200 11.24 1.85 -16.39
N ASP A 201 11.69 2.04 -17.63
CA ASP A 201 12.03 3.36 -18.12
C ASP A 201 10.78 4.25 -18.19
N VAL A 202 10.92 5.49 -17.77
CA VAL A 202 9.80 6.46 -17.76
C VAL A 202 9.29 6.73 -19.18
N ASN A 203 10.17 6.75 -20.18
CA ASN A 203 9.78 6.98 -21.56
C ASN A 203 8.98 5.81 -22.11
N ASP A 204 9.36 4.57 -21.79
CA ASP A 204 8.59 3.37 -22.17
C ASP A 204 7.19 3.40 -21.54
N ALA A 205 7.10 3.81 -20.28
CA ALA A 205 5.82 4.00 -19.59
C ALA A 205 4.96 5.09 -20.26
N LEU A 206 5.54 6.22 -20.65
CA LEU A 206 4.84 7.29 -21.38
C LEU A 206 4.42 6.86 -22.79
N ASP A 207 5.27 6.12 -23.50
CA ASP A 207 4.95 5.60 -24.83
C ASP A 207 3.79 4.59 -24.77
N SER A 208 3.67 3.81 -23.72
CA SER A 208 2.54 2.90 -23.51
C SER A 208 1.19 3.61 -23.37
N LEU A 209 1.20 4.89 -23.00
CA LEU A 209 0.00 5.74 -22.88
C LEU A 209 -0.39 6.39 -24.22
N ARG A 210 0.42 6.24 -25.27
CA ARG A 210 0.18 6.88 -26.58
C ARG A 210 -1.15 6.42 -27.16
N GLY A 211 -2.00 7.38 -27.55
CA GLY A 211 -3.32 7.12 -28.13
C GLY A 211 -4.44 6.89 -27.10
N ALA A 212 -4.14 6.81 -25.82
CA ALA A 212 -5.17 6.78 -24.79
C ALA A 212 -5.91 8.12 -24.72
N LYS A 213 -7.24 8.05 -24.60
CA LYS A 213 -8.12 9.25 -24.48
C LYS A 213 -8.59 9.45 -23.05
N TYR A 214 -8.56 8.42 -22.24
CA TYR A 214 -9.00 8.43 -20.83
C TYR A 214 -7.89 7.88 -19.96
N PHE A 215 -7.67 8.51 -18.84
CA PHE A 215 -6.66 8.11 -17.85
C PHE A 215 -7.34 7.98 -16.50
N ALA A 216 -6.99 6.94 -15.77
CA ALA A 216 -7.39 6.75 -14.40
C ALA A 216 -6.16 6.51 -13.54
N THR A 217 -6.13 7.11 -12.36
CA THR A 217 -5.09 6.88 -11.36
C THR A 217 -5.68 6.09 -10.21
N ILE A 218 -5.03 4.98 -9.86
CA ILE A 218 -5.38 4.14 -8.71
C ILE A 218 -4.20 4.18 -7.75
N ASP A 219 -4.46 4.52 -6.49
CA ASP A 219 -3.46 4.55 -5.43
C ASP A 219 -3.77 3.48 -4.37
N LEU A 220 -2.74 2.80 -3.87
CA LEU A 220 -2.90 1.78 -2.85
C LEU A 220 -2.96 2.43 -1.46
N LEU A 221 -4.04 2.19 -0.73
CA LEU A 221 -4.15 2.64 0.65
C LEU A 221 -3.08 1.98 1.51
N SER A 222 -2.14 2.80 2.03
CA SER A 222 -1.05 2.28 2.86
C SER A 222 -0.34 1.07 2.23
N GLY A 223 -0.05 1.12 0.92
CA GLY A 223 0.38 -0.02 0.11
C GLY A 223 1.54 -0.83 0.70
N TYR A 224 2.45 -0.20 1.44
CA TYR A 224 3.52 -0.91 2.15
C TYR A 224 2.99 -1.81 3.28
N TRP A 225 1.86 -1.50 3.87
CA TRP A 225 1.24 -2.31 4.91
C TRP A 225 0.40 -3.46 4.37
N GLN A 226 0.19 -3.51 3.07
CA GLN A 226 -0.49 -4.62 2.42
C GLN A 226 0.42 -5.84 2.23
N LEU A 227 1.73 -5.67 2.39
CA LEU A 227 2.71 -6.72 2.22
C LEU A 227 3.20 -7.24 3.57
N GLY A 228 2.98 -8.52 3.85
CA GLY A 228 3.43 -9.17 5.08
C GLY A 228 4.96 -9.20 5.21
N LEU A 229 5.46 -9.17 6.43
CA LEU A 229 6.89 -9.33 6.71
C LEU A 229 7.20 -10.77 7.12
N THR A 230 8.32 -11.32 6.61
CA THR A 230 8.86 -12.57 7.13
C THR A 230 9.17 -12.45 8.63
N PRO A 231 9.18 -13.55 9.40
CA PRO A 231 9.54 -13.51 10.84
C PRO A 231 10.89 -12.82 11.09
N ARG A 232 11.86 -13.04 10.20
CA ARG A 232 13.18 -12.40 10.22
C ARG A 232 13.10 -10.89 10.00
N ALA A 233 12.29 -10.46 9.06
CA ALA A 233 12.08 -9.04 8.77
C ALA A 233 11.33 -8.33 9.90
N ARG A 234 10.36 -9.01 10.55
CA ARG A 234 9.65 -8.48 11.72
C ARG A 234 10.61 -8.14 12.87
N GLU A 235 11.55 -9.05 13.17
CA GLU A 235 12.58 -8.80 14.18
C GLU A 235 13.45 -7.61 13.82
N ARG A 236 13.79 -7.44 12.52
CA ARG A 236 14.67 -6.38 12.04
C ARG A 236 14.00 -5.02 11.95
N SER A 237 12.69 -4.99 11.68
CA SER A 237 11.88 -3.77 11.57
C SER A 237 11.40 -3.23 12.91
N THR A 238 11.86 -3.77 14.02
CA THR A 238 11.45 -3.35 15.36
C THR A 238 11.79 -1.88 15.62
N PHE A 239 10.87 -1.17 16.25
CA PHE A 239 11.04 0.22 16.66
C PHE A 239 10.70 0.40 18.15
N CYS A 240 11.15 1.51 18.71
CA CYS A 240 10.89 1.85 20.11
C CYS A 240 10.27 3.23 20.24
N THR A 241 9.30 3.31 21.15
CA THR A 241 8.65 4.54 21.60
C THR A 241 9.08 4.85 23.02
N ARG A 242 8.62 5.97 23.57
CA ARG A 242 8.87 6.37 24.96
C ARG A 242 8.39 5.34 26.00
#